data_fb98ffee920631652d6c46c7647b921d
#
_entry.id   fb98ffee920631652d6c46c7647b921d
#
_cell.length_a   1.000
_cell.length_b   1.000
_cell.length_c   1.000
_cell.angle_alpha   90.00
_cell.angle_beta   90.00
_cell.angle_gamma   90.00
#
_symmetry.space_group_name_H-M   'P 1'
#
loop_
_entity.id
_entity.type
_entity.pdbx_description
1 polymer ?
#
loop_
_entity_poly.entity_id
_entity_poly.type
_entity_poly.pdbx_seq_one_letter_code
_entity_poly.pdbx_strand_id
1 'polypeptide(L)'
;MIKNKRVFITGGAGYLGSNIVRRLYDDNEITIFSRDEAKHYFLKKKYPNINCVIGDVRNLKLLDQSSKDHDVGVFAASLKQIGAVDSNVSESNEIIIQGALNSREVSQNNLDSACFISSDKSRSATTIYGAMKFVAGESFIVNSDKIHGPNLSTAIYGNVVNSTGSIIPLIWDAIKNDYELTLYSEEMTRFILLIEQAVDLIEFALTKNGYNVIPKPSSIKIKDLFQIYKEKFGLKYKLGVPRISEKIHEILISEEESTRVTSDSDYYLMHYEDTNHENILGGKELSSKDNTLSKKVLLELLSSQDYYKPI
;
A
#
# COMPACT_ATOMS: atom_id res chain seq x y z
N MET A 1 16.78 -3.96 7.95
CA MET A 1 16.52 -2.59 8.48
C MET A 1 17.46 -1.59 7.86
N ILE A 2 16.91 -0.50 7.33
CA ILE A 2 17.66 0.62 6.75
C ILE A 2 18.29 1.42 7.90
N LYS A 3 19.61 1.65 7.86
CA LYS A 3 20.35 2.42 8.86
C LYS A 3 21.40 3.31 8.23
N ASN A 4 21.63 4.46 8.86
CA ASN A 4 22.63 5.46 8.44
C ASN A 4 22.43 5.90 6.98
N LYS A 5 21.16 6.10 6.58
CA LYS A 5 20.76 6.51 5.24
C LYS A 5 19.99 7.82 5.26
N ARG A 6 20.07 8.56 4.17
CA ARG A 6 19.21 9.71 3.88
C ARG A 6 18.01 9.20 3.11
N VAL A 7 16.83 9.24 3.76
CA VAL A 7 15.60 8.62 3.24
C VAL A 7 14.62 9.69 2.80
N PHE A 8 14.22 9.64 1.53
CA PHE A 8 13.20 10.51 0.94
C PHE A 8 11.85 9.81 0.85
N ILE A 9 10.79 10.42 1.39
CA ILE A 9 9.46 9.78 1.47
C ILE A 9 8.39 10.69 0.89
N THR A 10 7.85 10.37 -0.29
CA THR A 10 6.65 11.06 -0.77
C THR A 10 5.42 10.55 -0.05
N GLY A 11 4.46 11.43 0.26
CA GLY A 11 3.32 11.06 1.10
C GLY A 11 3.69 10.78 2.56
N GLY A 12 4.86 11.26 3.01
CA GLY A 12 5.43 10.99 4.34
C GLY A 12 4.55 11.38 5.52
N ALA A 13 3.66 12.37 5.35
CA ALA A 13 2.69 12.77 6.38
C ALA A 13 1.37 11.95 6.35
N GLY A 14 1.23 10.97 5.43
CA GLY A 14 0.10 10.04 5.39
C GLY A 14 0.23 8.92 6.41
N TYR A 15 -0.80 8.04 6.49
CA TYR A 15 -0.82 6.92 7.44
C TYR A 15 0.40 5.99 7.29
N LEU A 16 0.68 5.52 6.07
CA LEU A 16 1.87 4.69 5.81
C LEU A 16 3.16 5.47 6.05
N GLY A 17 3.29 6.66 5.42
CA GLY A 17 4.51 7.47 5.50
C GLY A 17 4.89 7.84 6.93
N SER A 18 3.95 8.22 7.77
CA SER A 18 4.22 8.54 9.19
C SER A 18 4.67 7.31 10.00
N ASN A 19 4.24 6.11 9.64
CA ASN A 19 4.72 4.88 10.26
C ASN A 19 6.10 4.46 9.75
N ILE A 20 6.44 4.74 8.49
CA ILE A 20 7.80 4.60 7.99
C ILE A 20 8.73 5.58 8.72
N VAL A 21 8.32 6.86 8.87
CA VAL A 21 9.06 7.83 9.68
C VAL A 21 9.28 7.30 11.10
N ARG A 22 8.26 6.81 11.77
CA ARG A 22 8.36 6.23 13.12
C ARG A 22 9.39 5.10 13.20
N ARG A 23 9.42 4.21 12.21
CA ARG A 23 10.33 3.04 12.16
C ARG A 23 11.78 3.45 11.90
N LEU A 24 12.01 4.45 11.07
CA LEU A 24 13.34 4.78 10.56
C LEU A 24 14.00 5.97 11.26
N TYR A 25 13.28 6.70 12.12
CA TYR A 25 13.66 8.00 12.66
C TYR A 25 14.96 8.01 13.43
N ASP A 26 15.18 7.00 14.29
CA ASP A 26 16.32 7.01 15.20
C ASP A 26 17.67 6.69 14.53
N ASP A 27 17.62 6.00 13.39
CA ASP A 27 18.80 5.48 12.69
C ASP A 27 19.09 6.20 11.35
N ASN A 28 18.26 7.18 10.92
CA ASN A 28 18.35 7.75 9.57
C ASN A 28 18.01 9.25 9.51
N GLU A 29 18.49 9.92 8.47
CA GLU A 29 18.05 11.27 8.12
C GLU A 29 16.83 11.18 7.21
N ILE A 30 15.70 11.79 7.60
CA ILE A 30 14.44 11.65 6.88
C ILE A 30 13.99 12.99 6.31
N THR A 31 13.67 12.99 5.02
CA THR A 31 12.94 14.07 4.35
C THR A 31 11.58 13.56 3.88
N ILE A 32 10.52 14.21 4.32
CA ILE A 32 9.16 13.94 3.84
C ILE A 32 8.72 14.99 2.83
N PHE A 33 8.01 14.53 1.79
CA PHE A 33 7.49 15.37 0.72
C PHE A 33 5.99 15.12 0.57
N SER A 34 5.15 16.11 0.82
CA SER A 34 3.70 16.03 0.61
C SER A 34 3.04 17.42 0.61
N ARG A 35 1.77 17.47 0.24
CA ARG A 35 1.02 18.73 0.05
C ARG A 35 0.47 19.33 1.35
N ASP A 36 0.32 18.54 2.39
CA ASP A 36 -0.43 18.89 3.60
C ASP A 36 0.49 19.45 4.68
N GLU A 37 0.59 20.78 4.74
CA GLU A 37 1.40 21.52 5.72
C GLU A 37 0.98 21.20 7.16
N ALA A 38 -0.33 21.12 7.41
CA ALA A 38 -0.82 20.86 8.76
C ALA A 38 -0.34 19.51 9.30
N LYS A 39 -0.37 18.47 8.47
CA LYS A 39 0.19 17.16 8.85
C LYS A 39 1.70 17.21 9.03
N HIS A 40 2.43 18.00 8.23
CA HIS A 40 3.87 18.23 8.43
C HIS A 40 4.15 18.82 9.80
N TYR A 41 3.40 19.84 10.20
CA TYR A 41 3.56 20.48 11.51
C TYR A 41 3.42 19.46 12.65
N PHE A 42 2.35 18.65 12.65
CA PHE A 42 2.13 17.66 13.70
C PHE A 42 3.19 16.55 13.69
N LEU A 43 3.61 16.10 12.51
CA LEU A 43 4.63 15.05 12.40
C LEU A 43 5.99 15.57 12.88
N LYS A 44 6.37 16.80 12.50
CA LYS A 44 7.61 17.45 12.94
C LYS A 44 7.63 17.73 14.43
N LYS A 45 6.48 18.04 15.03
CA LYS A 45 6.37 18.17 16.50
C LYS A 45 6.69 16.87 17.22
N LYS A 46 6.32 15.72 16.62
CA LYS A 46 6.61 14.38 17.15
C LYS A 46 8.04 13.91 16.84
N TYR A 47 8.56 14.27 15.67
CA TYR A 47 9.88 13.90 15.15
C TYR A 47 10.65 15.17 14.71
N PRO A 48 11.27 15.91 15.64
CA PRO A 48 11.82 17.24 15.37
C PRO A 48 12.91 17.29 14.28
N ASN A 49 13.66 16.20 14.11
CA ASN A 49 14.82 16.16 13.20
C ASN A 49 14.46 15.80 11.76
N ILE A 50 13.17 15.55 11.43
CA ILE A 50 12.80 15.31 10.03
C ILE A 50 12.81 16.62 9.23
N ASN A 51 13.17 16.52 7.96
CA ASN A 51 12.97 17.60 7.00
C ASN A 51 11.58 17.48 6.36
N CYS A 52 10.91 18.61 6.18
CA CYS A 52 9.57 18.67 5.60
C CYS A 52 9.57 19.56 4.36
N VAL A 53 9.20 19.01 3.21
CA VAL A 53 9.05 19.74 1.95
C VAL A 53 7.58 19.72 1.53
N ILE A 54 6.98 20.89 1.40
CA ILE A 54 5.64 21.03 0.83
C ILE A 54 5.74 20.96 -0.67
N GLY A 55 5.16 19.94 -1.29
CA GLY A 55 5.21 19.76 -2.73
C GLY A 55 4.23 18.72 -3.25
N ASP A 56 4.05 18.74 -4.56
CA ASP A 56 3.20 17.82 -5.31
C ASP A 56 4.07 16.95 -6.23
N VAL A 57 3.83 15.65 -6.26
CA VAL A 57 4.59 14.68 -7.08
C VAL A 57 4.50 14.96 -8.59
N ARG A 58 3.55 15.77 -9.00
CA ARG A 58 3.43 16.25 -10.39
C ARG A 58 4.48 17.29 -10.75
N ASN A 59 5.02 17.99 -9.77
CA ASN A 59 6.10 18.96 -9.97
C ASN A 59 7.46 18.28 -9.99
N LEU A 60 7.84 17.76 -11.15
CA LEU A 60 9.10 17.04 -11.35
C LEU A 60 10.32 17.86 -10.87
N LYS A 61 10.37 19.16 -11.21
CA LYS A 61 11.50 20.01 -10.82
C LYS A 61 11.68 20.10 -9.32
N LEU A 62 10.60 20.32 -8.57
CA LEU A 62 10.66 20.37 -7.11
C LEU A 62 10.97 19.00 -6.51
N LEU A 63 10.39 17.94 -7.08
CA LEU A 63 10.62 16.56 -6.64
C LEU A 63 12.10 16.18 -6.83
N ASP A 64 12.69 16.51 -7.99
CA ASP A 64 14.10 16.29 -8.31
C ASP A 64 15.01 17.05 -7.32
N GLN A 65 14.77 18.34 -7.14
CA GLN A 65 15.57 19.16 -6.21
C GLN A 65 15.49 18.66 -4.76
N SER A 66 14.32 18.15 -4.34
CA SER A 66 14.10 17.71 -2.97
C SER A 66 14.64 16.31 -2.70
N SER A 67 14.82 15.49 -3.72
CA SER A 67 15.36 14.12 -3.60
C SER A 67 16.89 14.05 -3.78
N LYS A 68 17.54 15.16 -4.17
CA LYS A 68 19.00 15.22 -4.26
C LYS A 68 19.64 14.89 -2.94
N ASP A 69 20.81 14.27 -3.02
CA ASP A 69 21.60 13.87 -1.86
C ASP A 69 20.90 12.87 -0.91
N HIS A 70 19.90 12.13 -1.39
CA HIS A 70 19.31 11.01 -0.65
C HIS A 70 19.80 9.68 -1.18
N ASP A 71 19.80 8.67 -0.32
CA ASP A 71 20.26 7.31 -0.67
C ASP A 71 19.07 6.42 -1.05
N VAL A 72 17.91 6.62 -0.39
CA VAL A 72 16.75 5.73 -0.50
C VAL A 72 15.47 6.52 -0.70
N GLY A 73 14.61 6.06 -1.61
CA GLY A 73 13.30 6.65 -1.88
C GLY A 73 12.12 5.73 -1.57
N VAL A 74 11.10 6.25 -0.89
CA VAL A 74 9.80 5.56 -0.75
C VAL A 74 8.71 6.44 -1.33
N PHE A 75 8.09 5.98 -2.42
CA PHE A 75 7.09 6.74 -3.16
C PHE A 75 5.68 6.28 -2.80
N ALA A 76 5.13 6.86 -1.73
CA ALA A 76 3.81 6.53 -1.18
C ALA A 76 2.73 7.60 -1.45
N ALA A 77 3.07 8.71 -2.12
CA ALA A 77 2.10 9.73 -2.48
C ALA A 77 1.18 9.24 -3.61
N SER A 78 -0.11 9.13 -3.33
CA SER A 78 -1.11 8.71 -4.30
C SER A 78 -2.51 9.05 -3.80
N LEU A 79 -3.50 9.06 -4.70
CA LEU A 79 -4.91 8.91 -4.33
C LEU A 79 -5.18 7.45 -4.00
N LYS A 80 -6.12 7.20 -3.08
CA LYS A 80 -6.48 5.83 -2.66
C LYS A 80 -7.99 5.57 -2.58
N GLN A 81 -8.81 6.61 -2.65
CA GLN A 81 -10.26 6.49 -2.56
C GLN A 81 -10.84 6.27 -3.96
N ILE A 82 -11.36 5.05 -4.23
CA ILE A 82 -11.86 4.65 -5.54
C ILE A 82 -12.90 5.64 -6.07
N GLY A 83 -13.91 5.99 -5.26
CA GLY A 83 -14.94 6.94 -5.68
C GLY A 83 -14.42 8.34 -6.01
N ALA A 84 -13.36 8.81 -5.33
CA ALA A 84 -12.73 10.07 -5.66
C ALA A 84 -11.96 10.00 -6.98
N VAL A 85 -11.30 8.87 -7.26
CA VAL A 85 -10.60 8.62 -8.53
C VAL A 85 -11.59 8.57 -9.69
N ASP A 86 -12.68 7.81 -9.53
CA ASP A 86 -13.70 7.66 -10.58
C ASP A 86 -14.40 9.00 -10.90
N SER A 87 -14.54 9.88 -9.91
CA SER A 87 -15.11 11.22 -10.11
C SER A 87 -14.13 12.25 -10.66
N ASN A 88 -12.82 11.98 -10.62
CA ASN A 88 -11.76 12.93 -10.99
C ASN A 88 -10.66 12.24 -11.81
N VAL A 89 -11.03 11.58 -12.91
CA VAL A 89 -10.14 10.71 -13.70
C VAL A 89 -8.90 11.43 -14.20
N SER A 90 -9.05 12.63 -14.77
CA SER A 90 -7.91 13.40 -15.32
C SER A 90 -6.90 13.77 -14.24
N GLU A 91 -7.36 14.33 -13.13
CA GLU A 91 -6.51 14.68 -11.98
C GLU A 91 -5.85 13.44 -11.34
N SER A 92 -6.59 12.34 -11.31
CA SER A 92 -6.09 11.07 -10.79
C SER A 92 -4.98 10.48 -11.66
N ASN A 93 -5.10 10.61 -12.97
CA ASN A 93 -4.06 10.21 -13.94
C ASN A 93 -2.75 10.98 -13.69
N GLU A 94 -2.84 12.29 -13.54
CA GLU A 94 -1.69 13.15 -13.25
C GLU A 94 -1.01 12.80 -11.91
N ILE A 95 -1.79 12.48 -10.88
CA ILE A 95 -1.23 12.15 -9.56
C ILE A 95 -0.68 10.73 -9.52
N ILE A 96 -1.41 9.75 -10.07
CA ILE A 96 -1.06 8.33 -9.94
C ILE A 96 -0.02 7.91 -10.97
N ILE A 97 -0.28 8.19 -12.26
CA ILE A 97 0.59 7.72 -13.35
C ILE A 97 1.75 8.69 -13.56
N GLN A 98 1.47 9.97 -13.81
CA GLN A 98 2.55 10.94 -14.01
C GLN A 98 3.41 11.10 -12.76
N GLY A 99 2.79 11.07 -11.56
CA GLY A 99 3.53 11.04 -10.30
C GLY A 99 4.46 9.85 -10.15
N ALA A 100 4.09 8.67 -10.65
CA ALA A 100 4.97 7.48 -10.67
C ALA A 100 6.12 7.62 -11.67
N LEU A 101 5.85 8.16 -12.87
CA LEU A 101 6.88 8.43 -13.87
C LEU A 101 7.91 9.45 -13.36
N ASN A 102 7.45 10.54 -12.75
CA ASN A 102 8.32 11.52 -12.11
C ASN A 102 9.14 10.89 -10.97
N SER A 103 8.52 10.03 -10.16
CA SER A 103 9.19 9.31 -9.08
C SER A 103 10.27 8.38 -9.60
N ARG A 104 10.02 7.69 -10.71
CA ARG A 104 11.03 6.88 -11.39
C ARG A 104 12.21 7.73 -11.88
N GLU A 105 11.92 8.83 -12.57
CA GLU A 105 12.94 9.72 -13.13
C GLU A 105 13.89 10.24 -12.04
N VAL A 106 13.33 10.75 -10.94
CA VAL A 106 14.16 11.24 -9.83
C VAL A 106 14.90 10.13 -9.11
N SER A 107 14.35 8.91 -9.07
CA SER A 107 15.06 7.75 -8.52
C SER A 107 16.29 7.43 -9.35
N GLN A 108 16.17 7.40 -10.66
CA GLN A 108 17.29 7.12 -11.57
C GLN A 108 18.38 8.17 -11.50
N ASN A 109 18.03 9.42 -11.19
CA ASN A 109 18.97 10.53 -11.12
C ASN A 109 19.67 10.67 -9.76
N ASN A 110 18.99 10.35 -8.66
CA ASN A 110 19.37 10.83 -7.34
C ASN A 110 19.55 9.73 -6.26
N LEU A 111 19.06 8.49 -6.48
CA LEU A 111 18.93 7.48 -5.42
C LEU A 111 19.73 6.20 -5.72
N ASP A 112 20.10 5.46 -4.67
CA ASP A 112 20.67 4.11 -4.77
C ASP A 112 19.57 3.04 -4.88
N SER A 113 18.44 3.26 -4.22
CA SER A 113 17.30 2.35 -4.26
C SER A 113 15.98 3.08 -4.03
N ALA A 114 14.90 2.57 -4.64
CA ALA A 114 13.58 3.14 -4.49
C ALA A 114 12.47 2.09 -4.54
N CYS A 115 11.42 2.32 -3.74
CA CYS A 115 10.22 1.49 -3.69
C CYS A 115 8.97 2.33 -3.97
N PHE A 116 8.18 1.92 -4.96
CA PHE A 116 6.87 2.51 -5.25
C PHE A 116 5.75 1.70 -4.60
N ILE A 117 4.80 2.38 -3.97
CA ILE A 117 3.70 1.71 -3.26
C ILE A 117 2.53 1.47 -4.20
N SER A 118 2.19 0.19 -4.38
CA SER A 118 1.05 -0.27 -5.17
C SER A 118 -0.03 -0.91 -4.29
N SER A 119 -0.95 -1.68 -4.88
CA SER A 119 -2.12 -2.23 -4.20
C SER A 119 -2.58 -3.53 -4.88
N ASP A 120 -3.21 -4.44 -4.13
CA ASP A 120 -3.96 -5.59 -4.63
C ASP A 120 -4.97 -5.22 -5.74
N LYS A 121 -5.51 -4.01 -5.71
CA LYS A 121 -6.46 -3.51 -6.71
C LYS A 121 -5.83 -3.26 -8.09
N SER A 122 -4.50 -3.21 -8.15
CA SER A 122 -3.76 -3.17 -9.42
C SER A 122 -3.79 -4.51 -10.16
N ARG A 123 -4.04 -5.62 -9.47
CA ARG A 123 -4.04 -6.96 -10.08
C ARG A 123 -5.45 -7.35 -10.51
N SER A 124 -5.58 -7.88 -11.73
CA SER A 124 -6.88 -8.13 -12.37
C SER A 124 -7.84 -6.94 -12.19
N ALA A 125 -7.38 -5.74 -12.56
CA ALA A 125 -8.04 -4.48 -12.26
C ALA A 125 -9.46 -4.39 -12.86
N THR A 126 -10.43 -4.07 -12.01
CA THR A 126 -11.85 -3.86 -12.40
C THR A 126 -12.29 -2.41 -12.25
N THR A 127 -11.43 -1.55 -11.68
CA THR A 127 -11.69 -0.13 -11.45
C THR A 127 -10.64 0.74 -12.14
N ILE A 128 -10.99 2.01 -12.44
CA ILE A 128 -10.05 2.99 -12.99
C ILE A 128 -8.84 3.15 -12.07
N TYR A 129 -9.08 3.24 -10.75
CA TYR A 129 -8.02 3.28 -9.75
C TYR A 129 -7.05 2.11 -9.87
N GLY A 130 -7.58 0.88 -9.96
CA GLY A 130 -6.77 -0.33 -10.08
C GLY A 130 -5.93 -0.32 -11.36
N ALA A 131 -6.52 0.04 -12.50
CA ALA A 131 -5.82 0.14 -13.78
C ALA A 131 -4.69 1.18 -13.73
N MET A 132 -4.94 2.38 -13.18
CA MET A 132 -3.92 3.40 -12.99
C MET A 132 -2.78 2.92 -12.08
N LYS A 133 -3.09 2.22 -10.98
CA LYS A 133 -2.06 1.67 -10.08
C LYS A 133 -1.24 0.56 -10.74
N PHE A 134 -1.85 -0.23 -11.61
CA PHE A 134 -1.13 -1.21 -12.43
C PHE A 134 -0.12 -0.53 -13.35
N VAL A 135 -0.60 0.41 -14.19
CA VAL A 135 0.28 1.16 -15.10
C VAL A 135 1.40 1.88 -14.34
N ALA A 136 1.09 2.55 -13.25
CA ALA A 136 2.06 3.26 -12.43
C ALA A 136 3.14 2.32 -11.85
N GLY A 137 2.75 1.18 -11.28
CA GLY A 137 3.67 0.22 -10.68
C GLY A 137 4.58 -0.43 -11.72
N GLU A 138 4.01 -0.94 -12.81
CA GLU A 138 4.80 -1.58 -13.87
C GLU A 138 5.73 -0.56 -14.56
N SER A 139 5.25 0.67 -14.82
CA SER A 139 6.09 1.73 -15.39
C SER A 139 7.24 2.13 -14.47
N PHE A 140 7.10 1.97 -13.16
CA PHE A 140 8.16 2.30 -12.21
C PHE A 140 9.33 1.31 -12.29
N ILE A 141 9.09 0.02 -12.52
CA ILE A 141 10.11 -1.03 -12.48
C ILE A 141 10.59 -1.52 -13.86
N VAL A 142 9.83 -1.28 -14.94
CA VAL A 142 10.14 -1.82 -16.28
C VAL A 142 11.57 -1.50 -16.70
N ASN A 143 12.32 -2.54 -17.15
CA ASN A 143 13.73 -2.45 -17.57
C ASN A 143 14.74 -1.90 -16.52
N SER A 144 14.38 -1.82 -15.24
CA SER A 144 15.31 -1.29 -14.23
C SER A 144 16.53 -2.18 -14.02
N ASP A 145 16.37 -3.48 -14.17
CA ASP A 145 17.45 -4.48 -14.08
C ASP A 145 18.40 -4.49 -15.29
N LYS A 146 18.00 -3.88 -16.41
CA LYS A 146 18.79 -3.78 -17.65
C LYS A 146 19.60 -2.48 -17.74
N ILE A 147 19.40 -1.57 -16.80
CA ILE A 147 20.05 -0.25 -16.77
C ILE A 147 20.96 -0.18 -15.54
N HIS A 148 22.19 0.28 -15.71
CA HIS A 148 23.03 0.65 -14.58
C HIS A 148 22.38 1.82 -13.85
N GLY A 149 21.91 1.60 -12.64
CA GLY A 149 21.18 2.60 -11.86
C GLY A 149 20.69 2.05 -10.52
N PRO A 150 19.74 2.75 -9.89
CA PRO A 150 19.20 2.34 -8.60
C PRO A 150 18.40 1.04 -8.69
N ASN A 151 18.31 0.35 -7.56
CA ASN A 151 17.33 -0.72 -7.41
C ASN A 151 15.92 -0.13 -7.39
N LEU A 152 15.09 -0.48 -8.37
CA LEU A 152 13.70 -0.06 -8.44
C LEU A 152 12.77 -1.25 -8.21
N SER A 153 11.87 -1.12 -7.26
CA SER A 153 10.89 -2.15 -6.93
C SER A 153 9.52 -1.57 -6.61
N THR A 154 8.50 -2.41 -6.59
CA THR A 154 7.20 -2.04 -6.03
C THR A 154 6.88 -2.89 -4.81
N ALA A 155 6.12 -2.33 -3.87
CA ALA A 155 5.48 -3.09 -2.79
C ALA A 155 3.98 -3.17 -3.08
N ILE A 156 3.47 -4.39 -3.30
CA ILE A 156 2.05 -4.65 -3.61
C ILE A 156 1.42 -5.37 -2.43
N TYR A 157 0.38 -4.80 -1.85
CA TYR A 157 -0.31 -5.38 -0.71
C TYR A 157 -1.80 -4.99 -0.65
N GLY A 158 -2.55 -5.71 0.16
CA GLY A 158 -3.98 -5.49 0.37
C GLY A 158 -4.29 -4.40 1.40
N ASN A 159 -5.30 -4.62 2.21
CA ASN A 159 -5.76 -3.64 3.19
C ASN A 159 -4.83 -3.59 4.41
N VAL A 160 -4.25 -2.43 4.68
CA VAL A 160 -3.57 -2.20 5.96
C VAL A 160 -4.60 -1.92 7.04
N VAL A 161 -4.55 -2.73 8.10
CA VAL A 161 -5.48 -2.63 9.24
C VAL A 161 -5.41 -1.22 9.84
N ASN A 162 -6.58 -0.66 10.15
CA ASN A 162 -6.74 0.66 10.76
C ASN A 162 -6.17 1.85 9.97
N SER A 163 -5.89 1.70 8.67
CA SER A 163 -5.47 2.83 7.84
C SER A 163 -6.62 3.83 7.65
N THR A 164 -6.29 5.10 7.50
CA THR A 164 -7.29 6.19 7.32
C THR A 164 -8.29 5.86 6.22
N GLY A 165 -9.59 5.87 6.54
CA GLY A 165 -10.68 5.56 5.60
C GLY A 165 -10.79 4.08 5.23
N SER A 166 -10.10 3.16 5.93
CA SER A 166 -10.32 1.71 5.82
C SER A 166 -11.53 1.25 6.63
N ILE A 167 -11.83 -0.04 6.53
CA ILE A 167 -13.08 -0.60 7.09
C ILE A 167 -13.19 -0.44 8.61
N ILE A 168 -12.10 -0.55 9.38
CA ILE A 168 -12.15 -0.44 10.85
C ILE A 168 -12.47 0.98 11.32
N PRO A 169 -11.79 2.04 10.85
CA PRO A 169 -12.23 3.41 11.12
C PRO A 169 -13.68 3.70 10.71
N LEU A 170 -14.15 3.16 9.60
CA LEU A 170 -15.56 3.31 9.18
C LEU A 170 -16.53 2.60 10.13
N ILE A 171 -16.16 1.43 10.64
CA ILE A 171 -16.94 0.72 11.66
C ILE A 171 -17.05 1.56 12.93
N TRP A 172 -15.95 2.11 13.42
CA TRP A 172 -15.96 2.97 14.61
C TRP A 172 -16.75 4.25 14.41
N ASP A 173 -16.65 4.85 13.24
CA ASP A 173 -17.45 6.03 12.90
C ASP A 173 -18.95 5.70 12.87
N ALA A 174 -19.33 4.56 12.32
CA ALA A 174 -20.71 4.08 12.30
C ALA A 174 -21.25 3.82 13.72
N ILE A 175 -20.46 3.18 14.58
CA ILE A 175 -20.85 2.93 15.98
C ILE A 175 -21.01 4.25 16.74
N LYS A 176 -20.05 5.18 16.58
CA LYS A 176 -20.06 6.48 17.28
C LYS A 176 -21.23 7.37 16.87
N ASN A 177 -21.55 7.39 15.59
CA ASN A 177 -22.59 8.27 15.03
C ASN A 177 -23.92 7.55 14.80
N ASP A 178 -24.06 6.31 15.27
CA ASP A 178 -25.28 5.48 15.25
C ASP A 178 -25.90 5.32 13.86
N TYR A 179 -25.07 5.07 12.81
CA TYR A 179 -25.58 4.76 11.47
C TYR A 179 -25.25 3.35 11.03
N GLU A 180 -25.96 2.89 10.01
CA GLU A 180 -25.88 1.51 9.52
C GLU A 180 -24.88 1.39 8.36
N LEU A 181 -23.95 0.43 8.46
CA LEU A 181 -23.06 0.07 7.34
C LEU A 181 -23.73 -0.93 6.39
N THR A 182 -23.21 -0.99 5.16
CA THR A 182 -23.64 -1.98 4.18
C THR A 182 -22.57 -3.05 4.00
N LEU A 183 -22.93 -4.32 4.24
CA LEU A 183 -22.18 -5.49 3.84
C LEU A 183 -22.63 -5.89 2.44
N TYR A 184 -21.77 -5.69 1.43
CA TYR A 184 -22.15 -5.90 0.03
C TYR A 184 -22.24 -7.37 -0.39
N SER A 185 -21.57 -8.28 0.31
CA SER A 185 -21.69 -9.72 0.13
C SER A 185 -21.15 -10.45 1.37
N GLU A 186 -21.82 -11.54 1.75
CA GLU A 186 -21.36 -12.41 2.84
C GLU A 186 -20.08 -13.19 2.48
N GLU A 187 -19.84 -13.41 1.19
CA GLU A 187 -18.66 -14.11 0.67
C GLU A 187 -17.43 -13.21 0.51
N MET A 188 -17.61 -11.90 0.71
CA MET A 188 -16.54 -10.92 0.48
C MET A 188 -15.34 -11.16 1.40
N THR A 189 -14.17 -11.30 0.78
CA THR A 189 -12.89 -11.43 1.50
C THR A 189 -11.93 -10.31 1.13
N ARG A 190 -11.03 -9.98 2.05
CA ARG A 190 -9.96 -8.99 1.82
C ARG A 190 -8.67 -9.50 2.44
N PHE A 191 -7.56 -9.27 1.75
CA PHE A 191 -6.25 -9.40 2.37
C PHE A 191 -6.08 -8.35 3.45
N ILE A 192 -5.44 -8.73 4.56
CA ILE A 192 -5.11 -7.82 5.65
C ILE A 192 -3.63 -7.87 5.95
N LEU A 193 -3.10 -6.72 6.33
CA LEU A 193 -1.71 -6.53 6.69
C LEU A 193 -1.62 -5.58 7.88
N LEU A 194 -0.81 -5.91 8.88
CA LEU A 194 -0.48 -4.96 9.93
C LEU A 194 0.46 -3.89 9.39
N ILE A 195 0.44 -2.71 9.98
CA ILE A 195 1.28 -1.60 9.51
C ILE A 195 2.77 -1.94 9.58
N GLU A 196 3.19 -2.69 10.60
CA GLU A 196 4.57 -3.15 10.75
C GLU A 196 4.99 -4.05 9.59
N GLN A 197 4.13 -5.00 9.21
CA GLN A 197 4.36 -5.89 8.07
C GLN A 197 4.45 -5.10 6.73
N ALA A 198 3.66 -4.02 6.59
CA ALA A 198 3.77 -3.15 5.42
C ALA A 198 5.11 -2.42 5.37
N VAL A 199 5.64 -1.98 6.50
CA VAL A 199 6.96 -1.34 6.57
C VAL A 199 8.07 -2.37 6.33
N ASP A 200 7.98 -3.57 6.91
CA ASP A 200 8.94 -4.67 6.67
C ASP A 200 8.99 -5.05 5.18
N LEU A 201 7.83 -5.13 4.52
CA LEU A 201 7.73 -5.36 3.07
C LEU A 201 8.47 -4.27 2.27
N ILE A 202 8.31 -3.00 2.63
CA ILE A 202 8.97 -1.87 1.94
C ILE A 202 10.48 -1.93 2.14
N GLU A 203 10.96 -2.18 3.37
CA GLU A 203 12.39 -2.34 3.64
C GLU A 203 12.98 -3.49 2.82
N PHE A 204 12.27 -4.61 2.71
CA PHE A 204 12.70 -5.74 1.87
C PHE A 204 12.66 -5.39 0.38
N ALA A 205 11.61 -4.73 -0.09
CA ALA A 205 11.46 -4.33 -1.49
C ALA A 205 12.61 -3.42 -1.97
N LEU A 206 13.11 -2.53 -1.13
CA LEU A 206 14.25 -1.65 -1.42
C LEU A 206 15.56 -2.42 -1.69
N THR A 207 15.64 -3.70 -1.35
CA THR A 207 16.78 -4.57 -1.68
C THR A 207 16.65 -5.27 -3.03
N LYS A 208 15.54 -5.09 -3.74
CA LYS A 208 15.21 -5.81 -4.99
C LYS A 208 15.20 -4.85 -6.17
N ASN A 209 15.59 -5.34 -7.35
CA ASN A 209 15.58 -4.56 -8.59
C ASN A 209 14.77 -5.27 -9.66
N GLY A 210 13.78 -4.60 -10.27
CA GLY A 210 12.91 -5.15 -11.31
C GLY A 210 11.76 -6.03 -10.78
N TYR A 211 11.47 -6.00 -9.47
CA TYR A 211 10.46 -6.87 -8.89
C TYR A 211 9.26 -6.10 -8.31
N ASN A 212 8.11 -6.70 -8.53
CA ASN A 212 6.94 -6.49 -7.68
C ASN A 212 7.09 -7.41 -6.47
N VAL A 213 7.19 -6.83 -5.27
CA VAL A 213 7.34 -7.56 -4.00
C VAL A 213 5.99 -7.64 -3.32
N ILE A 214 5.57 -8.86 -2.99
CA ILE A 214 4.23 -9.18 -2.49
C ILE A 214 4.37 -9.98 -1.21
N PRO A 215 3.70 -9.61 -0.10
CA PRO A 215 3.75 -10.39 1.13
C PRO A 215 2.98 -11.70 0.96
N LYS A 216 3.18 -12.65 1.87
CA LYS A 216 2.32 -13.82 2.04
C LYS A 216 1.22 -13.50 3.08
N PRO A 217 0.17 -12.78 2.71
CA PRO A 217 -0.76 -12.21 3.67
C PRO A 217 -1.81 -13.21 4.10
N SER A 218 -2.37 -12.97 5.28
CA SER A 218 -3.66 -13.55 5.65
C SER A 218 -4.81 -12.76 5.01
N SER A 219 -5.96 -13.39 4.94
CA SER A 219 -7.21 -12.75 4.51
C SER A 219 -8.31 -12.92 5.55
N ILE A 220 -9.37 -12.13 5.45
CA ILE A 220 -10.54 -12.19 6.33
C ILE A 220 -11.83 -12.16 5.53
N LYS A 221 -12.88 -12.77 6.07
CA LYS A 221 -14.24 -12.51 5.64
C LYS A 221 -14.73 -11.21 6.26
N ILE A 222 -15.23 -10.30 5.44
CA ILE A 222 -15.77 -9.01 5.93
C ILE A 222 -16.99 -9.24 6.83
N LYS A 223 -17.78 -10.29 6.56
CA LYS A 223 -18.87 -10.73 7.43
C LYS A 223 -18.39 -11.01 8.86
N ASP A 224 -17.30 -11.74 9.04
CA ASP A 224 -16.77 -12.10 10.36
C ASP A 224 -16.33 -10.85 11.12
N LEU A 225 -15.67 -9.91 10.43
CA LEU A 225 -15.31 -8.60 11.00
C LEU A 225 -16.56 -7.85 11.50
N PHE A 226 -17.60 -7.74 10.67
CA PHE A 226 -18.85 -7.07 11.03
C PHE A 226 -19.55 -7.75 12.20
N GLN A 227 -19.58 -9.08 12.24
CA GLN A 227 -20.14 -9.83 13.34
C GLN A 227 -19.41 -9.60 14.67
N ILE A 228 -18.08 -9.59 14.66
CA ILE A 228 -17.26 -9.29 15.85
C ILE A 228 -17.64 -7.92 16.42
N TYR A 229 -17.69 -6.89 15.57
CA TYR A 229 -18.03 -5.54 16.04
C TYR A 229 -19.51 -5.38 16.42
N LYS A 230 -20.43 -6.12 15.78
CA LYS A 230 -21.83 -6.19 16.20
C LYS A 230 -21.97 -6.79 17.59
N GLU A 231 -21.36 -7.95 17.84
CA GLU A 231 -21.44 -8.67 19.10
C GLU A 231 -20.79 -7.92 20.26
N LYS A 232 -19.70 -7.20 20.00
CA LYS A 232 -18.92 -6.53 21.04
C LYS A 232 -19.27 -5.07 21.27
N PHE A 233 -19.66 -4.36 20.22
CA PHE A 233 -19.81 -2.89 20.25
C PHE A 233 -21.11 -2.40 19.63
N GLY A 234 -22.02 -3.29 19.25
CA GLY A 234 -23.34 -2.91 18.75
C GLY A 234 -23.35 -2.34 17.32
N LEU A 235 -22.36 -2.66 16.48
CA LEU A 235 -22.38 -2.24 15.07
C LEU A 235 -23.71 -2.62 14.41
N LYS A 236 -24.35 -1.65 13.75
CA LYS A 236 -25.50 -1.88 12.89
C LYS A 236 -25.06 -2.06 11.45
N TYR A 237 -25.55 -3.11 10.79
CA TYR A 237 -25.30 -3.28 9.36
C TYR A 237 -26.43 -4.07 8.68
N LYS A 238 -26.56 -3.86 7.37
CA LYS A 238 -27.49 -4.58 6.50
C LYS A 238 -26.75 -5.20 5.32
N LEU A 239 -27.36 -6.19 4.69
CA LEU A 239 -26.93 -6.72 3.41
C LEU A 239 -27.33 -5.76 2.29
N GLY A 240 -26.43 -5.57 1.34
CA GLY A 240 -26.64 -4.77 0.14
C GLY A 240 -26.24 -5.54 -1.11
N VAL A 241 -26.24 -4.84 -2.24
CA VAL A 241 -25.79 -5.37 -3.52
C VAL A 241 -24.36 -4.87 -3.76
N PRO A 242 -23.42 -5.70 -4.24
CA PRO A 242 -22.08 -5.26 -4.60
C PRO A 242 -22.12 -4.07 -5.57
N ARG A 243 -21.22 -3.11 -5.36
CA ARG A 243 -21.08 -1.98 -6.29
C ARG A 243 -20.60 -2.49 -7.65
N ILE A 244 -20.86 -1.72 -8.69
CA ILE A 244 -20.28 -2.00 -10.01
C ILE A 244 -18.73 -2.05 -9.84
N SER A 245 -18.11 -3.08 -10.40
CA SER A 245 -16.67 -3.33 -10.30
C SER A 245 -16.12 -3.68 -8.90
N GLU A 246 -17.00 -3.89 -7.90
CA GLU A 246 -16.56 -4.38 -6.58
C GLU A 246 -16.21 -5.88 -6.68
N LYS A 247 -14.98 -6.23 -6.36
CA LYS A 247 -14.55 -7.63 -6.29
C LYS A 247 -15.07 -8.29 -5.02
N ILE A 248 -15.58 -9.51 -5.14
CA ILE A 248 -15.89 -10.36 -3.98
C ILE A 248 -14.61 -10.82 -3.31
N HIS A 249 -13.61 -11.23 -4.09
CA HIS A 249 -12.28 -11.61 -3.63
C HIS A 249 -11.23 -10.75 -4.32
N GLU A 250 -10.26 -10.26 -3.56
CA GLU A 250 -9.12 -9.54 -4.12
C GLU A 250 -8.04 -10.52 -4.59
N ILE A 251 -7.28 -10.10 -5.60
CA ILE A 251 -6.20 -10.89 -6.19
C ILE A 251 -4.89 -10.10 -5.99
N LEU A 252 -3.84 -10.77 -5.53
CA LEU A 252 -2.50 -10.21 -5.40
C LEU A 252 -1.56 -10.70 -6.51
N ILE A 253 -1.83 -11.87 -7.07
CA ILE A 253 -1.10 -12.45 -8.21
C ILE A 253 -2.16 -13.12 -9.06
N SER A 254 -2.26 -12.75 -10.34
CA SER A 254 -3.20 -13.41 -11.26
C SER A 254 -2.67 -14.78 -11.71
N GLU A 255 -3.50 -15.58 -12.35
CA GLU A 255 -3.10 -16.87 -12.91
C GLU A 255 -1.97 -16.70 -13.93
N GLU A 256 -2.07 -15.70 -14.82
CA GLU A 256 -1.06 -15.40 -15.83
C GLU A 256 0.26 -14.92 -15.19
N GLU A 257 0.17 -14.12 -14.14
CA GLU A 257 1.33 -13.62 -13.41
C GLU A 257 2.03 -14.70 -12.60
N SER A 258 1.31 -15.73 -12.17
CA SER A 258 1.84 -16.82 -11.35
C SER A 258 3.03 -17.54 -11.96
N THR A 259 3.15 -17.53 -13.29
CA THR A 259 4.22 -18.19 -14.05
C THR A 259 5.60 -17.53 -13.89
N ARG A 260 5.64 -16.28 -13.40
CA ARG A 260 6.86 -15.48 -13.22
C ARG A 260 7.15 -15.12 -11.77
N VAL A 261 6.62 -15.93 -10.85
CA VAL A 261 6.73 -15.69 -9.41
C VAL A 261 7.74 -16.63 -8.77
N THR A 262 8.64 -16.08 -7.99
CA THR A 262 9.52 -16.79 -7.07
C THR A 262 9.18 -16.44 -5.61
N SER A 263 9.84 -17.09 -4.67
CA SER A 263 9.67 -16.82 -3.24
C SER A 263 11.03 -16.56 -2.60
N ASP A 264 11.09 -15.53 -1.76
CA ASP A 264 12.22 -15.26 -0.90
C ASP A 264 11.68 -14.89 0.50
N SER A 265 12.00 -15.72 1.48
CA SER A 265 11.52 -15.59 2.87
C SER A 265 9.98 -15.50 2.94
N ASP A 266 9.45 -14.46 3.52
CA ASP A 266 8.01 -14.21 3.69
C ASP A 266 7.35 -13.49 2.51
N TYR A 267 8.06 -13.39 1.37
CA TYR A 267 7.60 -12.62 0.22
C TYR A 267 7.57 -13.43 -1.05
N TYR A 268 6.62 -13.11 -1.93
CA TYR A 268 6.66 -13.47 -3.33
C TYR A 268 7.36 -12.36 -4.11
N LEU A 269 8.20 -12.76 -5.05
CA LEU A 269 8.92 -11.88 -5.96
C LEU A 269 8.39 -12.14 -7.37
N MET A 270 7.77 -11.16 -7.98
CA MET A 270 7.24 -11.26 -9.32
C MET A 270 8.04 -10.32 -10.23
N HIS A 271 8.90 -10.91 -11.07
CA HIS A 271 9.66 -10.14 -12.06
C HIS A 271 8.73 -9.65 -13.17
N TYR A 272 9.00 -8.47 -13.70
CA TYR A 272 8.10 -7.90 -14.70
C TYR A 272 8.16 -8.63 -16.07
N GLU A 273 9.27 -9.31 -16.42
CA GLU A 273 9.42 -10.07 -17.68
C GLU A 273 9.86 -11.53 -17.51
N ASP A 274 10.64 -11.87 -16.48
CA ASP A 274 11.27 -13.17 -16.37
C ASP A 274 10.27 -14.28 -16.05
N THR A 275 10.23 -15.29 -16.93
CA THR A 275 9.35 -16.47 -16.80
C THR A 275 10.12 -17.77 -16.56
N ASN A 276 11.45 -17.70 -16.36
CA ASN A 276 12.30 -18.89 -16.20
C ASN A 276 12.35 -19.47 -14.78
N HIS A 277 11.38 -19.14 -13.95
CA HIS A 277 11.35 -19.57 -12.56
C HIS A 277 10.49 -20.83 -12.38
N GLU A 278 10.81 -21.61 -11.33
CA GLU A 278 9.90 -22.66 -10.87
C GLU A 278 8.55 -22.04 -10.55
N ASN A 279 7.48 -22.59 -11.13
CA ASN A 279 6.12 -22.11 -10.91
C ASN A 279 5.63 -22.49 -9.51
N ILE A 280 6.04 -21.73 -8.49
CA ILE A 280 5.77 -22.01 -7.08
C ILE A 280 4.29 -21.93 -6.71
N LEU A 281 3.47 -21.26 -7.53
CA LEU A 281 2.02 -21.18 -7.33
C LEU A 281 1.25 -22.24 -8.15
N GLY A 282 1.96 -23.07 -8.94
CA GLY A 282 1.34 -24.14 -9.73
C GLY A 282 0.34 -23.64 -10.78
N GLY A 283 0.54 -22.42 -11.31
CA GLY A 283 -0.40 -21.81 -12.28
C GLY A 283 -1.68 -21.29 -11.66
N LYS A 284 -1.72 -21.09 -10.32
CA LYS A 284 -2.92 -20.61 -9.62
C LYS A 284 -2.75 -19.14 -9.19
N GLU A 285 -3.85 -18.41 -9.22
CA GLU A 285 -3.91 -17.06 -8.63
C GLU A 285 -3.68 -17.08 -7.11
N LEU A 286 -3.12 -16.01 -6.57
CA LEU A 286 -3.13 -15.74 -5.13
C LEU A 286 -4.33 -14.85 -4.81
N SER A 287 -5.38 -15.46 -4.29
CA SER A 287 -6.66 -14.83 -4.01
C SER A 287 -6.94 -14.73 -2.52
N SER A 288 -7.64 -13.68 -2.11
CA SER A 288 -8.05 -13.50 -0.72
C SER A 288 -9.06 -14.55 -0.22
N LYS A 289 -9.62 -15.37 -1.10
CA LYS A 289 -10.49 -16.50 -0.71
C LYS A 289 -9.74 -17.66 -0.07
N ASP A 290 -8.42 -17.80 -0.38
CA ASP A 290 -7.70 -19.06 -0.18
C ASP A 290 -7.07 -19.21 1.21
N ASN A 291 -6.80 -18.13 1.93
CA ASN A 291 -6.12 -18.18 3.23
C ASN A 291 -6.83 -17.30 4.27
N THR A 292 -8.11 -17.62 4.50
CA THR A 292 -8.99 -16.83 5.36
C THR A 292 -8.83 -17.21 6.82
N LEU A 293 -8.51 -16.25 7.67
CA LEU A 293 -8.48 -16.44 9.12
C LEU A 293 -9.87 -16.82 9.65
N SER A 294 -9.90 -17.74 10.61
CA SER A 294 -11.14 -18.02 11.35
C SER A 294 -11.55 -16.78 12.19
N LYS A 295 -12.85 -16.64 12.46
CA LYS A 295 -13.38 -15.54 13.31
C LYS A 295 -12.67 -15.45 14.66
N LYS A 296 -12.28 -16.59 15.25
CA LYS A 296 -11.54 -16.64 16.53
C LYS A 296 -10.16 -15.99 16.38
N VAL A 297 -9.38 -16.40 15.39
CA VAL A 297 -8.02 -15.87 15.14
C VAL A 297 -8.10 -14.38 14.76
N LEU A 298 -9.11 -13.97 13.99
CA LEU A 298 -9.34 -12.56 13.67
C LEU A 298 -9.62 -11.74 14.95
N LEU A 299 -10.45 -12.25 15.86
CA LEU A 299 -10.73 -11.59 17.13
C LEU A 299 -9.46 -11.45 17.99
N GLU A 300 -8.64 -12.50 18.07
CA GLU A 300 -7.35 -12.47 18.78
C GLU A 300 -6.41 -11.42 18.16
N LEU A 301 -6.30 -11.38 16.84
CA LEU A 301 -5.49 -10.39 16.11
C LEU A 301 -5.95 -8.96 16.40
N LEU A 302 -7.25 -8.68 16.31
CA LEU A 302 -7.81 -7.35 16.61
C LEU A 302 -7.58 -6.95 18.06
N SER A 303 -7.75 -7.90 19.01
CA SER A 303 -7.61 -7.64 20.45
C SER A 303 -6.15 -7.41 20.87
N SER A 304 -5.18 -8.02 20.19
CA SER A 304 -3.74 -7.84 20.45
C SER A 304 -3.21 -6.49 19.97
N GLN A 305 -3.98 -5.79 19.15
CA GLN A 305 -3.65 -4.49 18.60
C GLN A 305 -4.61 -3.44 19.18
N ASP A 306 -4.18 -2.20 19.33
CA ASP A 306 -5.03 -1.10 19.81
C ASP A 306 -6.21 -0.76 18.87
N TYR A 307 -6.40 -1.55 17.81
CA TYR A 307 -7.48 -1.39 16.81
C TYR A 307 -8.87 -1.76 17.36
N TYR A 308 -8.91 -2.43 18.48
CA TYR A 308 -10.13 -2.87 19.14
C TYR A 308 -10.75 -1.79 20.04
N LYS A 309 -10.09 -0.64 20.14
CA LYS A 309 -10.58 0.53 20.91
C LYS A 309 -11.00 1.63 19.94
N PRO A 310 -12.01 2.44 20.29
CA PRO A 310 -12.34 3.64 19.51
C PRO A 310 -11.12 4.58 19.46
N ILE A 311 -10.88 5.11 18.25
CA ILE A 311 -9.85 6.12 18.02
C ILE A 311 -10.36 7.47 18.54
#